data_cc20906bc7043c6db04410b702c38d4a
#
_entry.id   cc20906bc7043c6db04410b702c38d4a
#
_cell.length_a   1.000
_cell.length_b   1.000
_cell.length_c   1.000
_cell.angle_alpha   90.00
_cell.angle_beta   90.00
_cell.angle_gamma   90.00
#
_symmetry.space_group_name_H-M   'P 1'
#
loop_
_entity.id
_entity.type
_entity.pdbx_description
1 polymer ?
#
loop_
_entity_poly.entity_id
_entity_poly.type
_entity_poly.pdbx_seq_one_letter_code
_entity_poly.pdbx_strand_id
1 'polypeptide(L)'
;MTSNVRTKMATSVLQPESRREHEPKAEIPESPRLTDDERMAILEAKERETGELPAELRERARIEMREEPAIREHALAQMRHFIEKHPAIKKSRTDAPFLLRFLRTKKYSVPQACAMLERYLSLRQVHPHWFQKLDPLDPKIAAVIDAGYLVPLPKRDAEGRRVVLSCMGRFDPYVYDSCVMARVHSMIVELLLDEPRSQLLGYTHVNDEAGMQMPHVSLWSFNDVRTMLNCIQNSTPMRHKCTHFVNVPHYGAKFFEFAVSLLSDKLKDRVMFHRNTQDLNKHVDPAILPKEYGGTVPLRDMIEELKRKLLKHREELLALDEMCVDVNALEKNDITQDVHSTAGSFRKLELD
;
A
#
# COMPACT_ATOMS: atom_id res chain seq x y z
N MET A 1 29.41 -31.12 -103.21
CA MET A 1 28.12 -30.98 -103.77
C MET A 1 27.26 -30.22 -102.82
N THR A 2 27.15 -28.90 -103.02
CA THR A 2 25.95 -28.14 -103.42
C THR A 2 24.78 -28.33 -102.43
N SER A 3 24.11 -27.38 -101.91
CA SER A 3 23.76 -26.01 -102.30
C SER A 3 22.99 -25.35 -101.20
N ASN A 4 23.26 -24.08 -100.98
CA ASN A 4 22.35 -22.93 -101.07
C ASN A 4 20.91 -23.14 -100.44
N VAL A 5 20.28 -22.25 -99.70
CA VAL A 5 19.90 -20.87 -100.02
C VAL A 5 18.95 -20.30 -98.96
N ARG A 6 19.13 -19.02 -98.70
CA ARG A 6 18.19 -17.92 -98.39
C ARG A 6 17.56 -17.72 -96.98
N THR A 7 18.04 -16.70 -96.40
CA THR A 7 17.43 -15.58 -95.68
C THR A 7 15.91 -15.39 -95.88
N LYS A 8 15.18 -15.26 -94.76
CA LYS A 8 14.05 -14.35 -94.66
C LYS A 8 14.04 -13.68 -93.26
N MET A 9 14.15 -12.40 -93.32
CA MET A 9 13.84 -11.50 -92.14
C MET A 9 12.33 -11.60 -91.90
N ALA A 10 11.98 -11.69 -90.58
CA ALA A 10 10.64 -11.43 -90.09
C ALA A 10 10.73 -10.50 -88.89
N THR A 11 10.15 -9.36 -89.04
CA THR A 11 9.96 -8.28 -88.12
C THR A 11 9.19 -8.75 -86.91
N SER A 12 9.84 -8.63 -85.73
CA SER A 12 9.18 -8.90 -84.43
C SER A 12 8.50 -7.61 -83.96
N VAL A 13 7.17 -7.70 -83.86
CA VAL A 13 6.33 -6.67 -83.21
C VAL A 13 6.48 -6.74 -81.75
N LEU A 14 6.94 -5.64 -81.12
CA LEU A 14 6.96 -5.43 -79.69
C LEU A 14 5.53 -5.33 -79.12
N GLN A 15 5.14 -6.27 -78.27
CA GLN A 15 3.95 -6.16 -77.45
C GLN A 15 4.23 -5.28 -76.23
N PRO A 16 3.28 -4.44 -75.77
CA PRO A 16 3.49 -3.56 -74.60
C PRO A 16 3.44 -4.36 -73.29
N GLU A 17 4.44 -4.09 -72.42
CA GLU A 17 4.47 -4.62 -71.04
C GLU A 17 3.21 -4.26 -70.27
N SER A 18 2.57 -5.28 -69.68
CA SER A 18 1.47 -5.13 -68.76
C SER A 18 1.94 -4.44 -67.48
N ARG A 19 1.39 -3.26 -67.20
CA ARG A 19 1.50 -2.59 -65.91
C ARG A 19 1.00 -3.55 -64.83
N ARG A 20 1.89 -4.02 -63.97
CA ARG A 20 1.49 -4.63 -62.70
C ARG A 20 0.90 -3.52 -61.84
N GLU A 21 -0.39 -3.57 -61.59
CA GLU A 21 -1.06 -2.75 -60.59
C GLU A 21 -0.45 -3.10 -59.23
N HIS A 22 0.09 -2.09 -58.52
CA HIS A 22 0.48 -2.20 -57.15
C HIS A 22 -0.80 -2.33 -56.31
N GLU A 23 -1.06 -3.52 -55.78
CA GLU A 23 -2.01 -3.71 -54.71
C GLU A 23 -1.54 -2.86 -53.49
N PRO A 24 -2.42 -2.05 -52.90
CA PRO A 24 -2.08 -1.32 -51.70
C PRO A 24 -1.79 -2.33 -50.58
N LYS A 25 -0.58 -2.30 -50.03
CA LYS A 25 -0.26 -3.05 -48.80
C LYS A 25 -1.25 -2.59 -47.75
N ALA A 26 -2.08 -3.54 -47.25
CA ALA A 26 -2.92 -3.31 -46.08
C ALA A 26 -2.03 -2.82 -44.91
N GLU A 27 -2.20 -1.59 -44.48
CA GLU A 27 -1.62 -1.09 -43.26
C GLU A 27 -2.16 -1.94 -42.13
N ILE A 28 -1.28 -2.69 -41.47
CA ILE A 28 -1.59 -3.37 -40.20
C ILE A 28 -1.89 -2.25 -39.21
N PRO A 29 -3.10 -2.16 -38.62
CA PRO A 29 -3.39 -1.11 -37.65
C PRO A 29 -2.39 -1.21 -36.51
N GLU A 30 -1.60 -0.16 -36.29
CA GLU A 30 -0.75 -0.07 -35.11
C GLU A 30 -1.64 -0.28 -33.86
N SER A 31 -1.29 -1.27 -33.05
CA SER A 31 -1.94 -1.47 -31.76
C SER A 31 -1.90 -0.16 -30.99
N PRO A 32 -2.99 0.27 -30.36
CA PRO A 32 -3.03 1.54 -29.65
C PRO A 32 -1.87 1.59 -28.64
N ARG A 33 -1.04 2.61 -28.77
CA ARG A 33 0.09 2.82 -27.84
C ARG A 33 -0.48 3.13 -26.47
N LEU A 34 -0.15 2.27 -25.49
CA LEU A 34 -0.54 2.49 -24.10
C LEU A 34 -0.10 3.87 -23.62
N THR A 35 -0.96 4.55 -22.92
CA THR A 35 -0.63 5.79 -22.20
C THR A 35 0.43 5.53 -21.13
N ASP A 36 1.13 6.54 -20.68
CA ASP A 36 2.13 6.39 -19.61
C ASP A 36 1.49 5.91 -18.31
N ASP A 37 0.25 6.32 -18.02
CA ASP A 37 -0.52 5.84 -16.85
C ASP A 37 -0.87 4.35 -16.97
N GLU A 38 -1.28 3.88 -18.15
CA GLU A 38 -1.55 2.45 -18.38
C GLU A 38 -0.27 1.60 -18.27
N ARG A 39 0.85 2.09 -18.79
CA ARG A 39 2.15 1.42 -18.66
C ARG A 39 2.57 1.33 -17.20
N MET A 40 2.42 2.41 -16.44
CA MET A 40 2.73 2.43 -15.01
C MET A 40 1.85 1.47 -14.23
N ALA A 41 0.55 1.40 -14.52
CA ALA A 41 -0.36 0.46 -13.88
C ALA A 41 0.01 -1.01 -14.14
N ILE A 42 0.45 -1.35 -15.36
CA ILE A 42 0.93 -2.70 -15.71
C ILE A 42 2.21 -3.03 -14.94
N LEU A 43 3.16 -2.09 -14.87
CA LEU A 43 4.41 -2.28 -14.14
C LEU A 43 4.16 -2.46 -12.62
N GLU A 44 3.32 -1.62 -12.03
CA GLU A 44 2.96 -1.74 -10.61
C GLU A 44 2.26 -3.07 -10.30
N ALA A 45 1.41 -3.56 -11.20
CA ALA A 45 0.76 -4.85 -11.04
C ALA A 45 1.78 -6.01 -11.05
N LYS A 46 2.74 -6.00 -11.98
CA LYS A 46 3.82 -6.99 -12.05
C LYS A 46 4.73 -6.94 -10.83
N GLU A 47 5.11 -5.74 -10.39
CA GLU A 47 5.91 -5.53 -9.18
C GLU A 47 5.20 -6.12 -7.95
N ARG A 48 3.88 -5.89 -7.84
CA ARG A 48 3.06 -6.42 -6.75
C ARG A 48 3.03 -7.95 -6.74
N GLU A 49 2.88 -8.57 -7.90
CA GLU A 49 2.83 -10.03 -8.04
C GLU A 49 4.15 -10.70 -7.68
N THR A 50 5.28 -10.14 -8.11
CA THR A 50 6.61 -10.74 -7.92
C THR A 50 7.32 -10.27 -6.64
N GLY A 51 6.91 -9.13 -6.08
CA GLY A 51 7.63 -8.45 -5.01
C GLY A 51 8.96 -7.83 -5.46
N GLU A 52 9.25 -7.80 -6.77
CA GLU A 52 10.47 -7.24 -7.32
C GLU A 52 10.43 -5.71 -7.35
N LEU A 53 11.58 -5.12 -7.12
CA LEU A 53 11.77 -3.68 -7.30
C LEU A 53 12.16 -3.37 -8.74
N PRO A 54 11.66 -2.24 -9.30
CA PRO A 54 12.11 -1.76 -10.58
C PRO A 54 13.62 -1.47 -10.57
N ALA A 55 14.22 -1.55 -11.76
CA ALA A 55 15.68 -1.49 -11.90
C ALA A 55 16.29 -0.24 -11.27
N GLU A 56 15.63 0.91 -11.43
CA GLU A 56 16.07 2.22 -10.90
C GLU A 56 16.07 2.29 -9.36
N LEU A 57 15.36 1.39 -8.67
CA LEU A 57 15.28 1.36 -7.20
C LEU A 57 16.18 0.29 -6.57
N ARG A 58 16.77 -0.61 -7.35
CA ARG A 58 17.57 -1.73 -6.81
C ARG A 58 18.83 -1.25 -6.09
N GLU A 59 19.52 -0.25 -6.63
CA GLU A 59 20.70 0.30 -5.97
C GLU A 59 20.35 0.98 -4.65
N ARG A 60 19.24 1.73 -4.61
CA ARG A 60 18.73 2.31 -3.36
C ARG A 60 18.37 1.24 -2.32
N ALA A 61 17.76 0.13 -2.76
CA ALA A 61 17.44 -0.99 -1.88
C ALA A 61 18.70 -1.67 -1.34
N ARG A 62 19.73 -1.82 -2.16
CA ARG A 62 21.04 -2.34 -1.74
C ARG A 62 21.67 -1.48 -0.64
N ILE A 63 21.69 -0.17 -0.84
CA ILE A 63 22.30 0.77 0.12
C ILE A 63 21.46 0.91 1.40
N GLU A 64 20.15 1.15 1.28
CA GLU A 64 19.30 1.44 2.44
C GLU A 64 18.91 0.20 3.25
N MET A 65 18.78 -0.98 2.59
CA MET A 65 18.21 -2.19 3.17
C MET A 65 19.13 -3.41 3.10
N ARG A 66 20.25 -3.35 2.36
CA ARG A 66 21.12 -4.48 2.06
C ARG A 66 20.40 -5.55 1.19
N GLU A 67 19.45 -5.12 0.35
CA GLU A 67 18.71 -6.03 -0.52
C GLU A 67 19.54 -6.35 -1.77
N GLU A 68 20.11 -7.54 -1.79
CA GLU A 68 20.80 -8.13 -2.94
C GLU A 68 20.10 -9.46 -3.29
N PRO A 69 20.14 -9.94 -4.54
CA PRO A 69 19.41 -11.14 -4.94
C PRO A 69 19.70 -12.37 -4.06
N ALA A 70 20.96 -12.64 -3.75
CA ALA A 70 21.35 -13.78 -2.90
C ALA A 70 20.86 -13.60 -1.46
N ILE A 71 20.97 -12.40 -0.88
CA ILE A 71 20.48 -12.06 0.47
C ILE A 71 18.96 -12.19 0.52
N ARG A 72 18.27 -11.70 -0.52
CA ARG A 72 16.81 -11.78 -0.63
C ARG A 72 16.32 -13.22 -0.59
N GLU A 73 16.85 -14.09 -1.46
CA GLU A 73 16.42 -15.48 -1.52
C GLU A 73 16.74 -16.23 -0.21
N HIS A 74 17.92 -16.01 0.36
CA HIS A 74 18.28 -16.62 1.62
C HIS A 74 17.37 -16.18 2.77
N ALA A 75 17.08 -14.89 2.89
CA ALA A 75 16.21 -14.35 3.92
C ALA A 75 14.76 -14.85 3.78
N LEU A 76 14.24 -14.95 2.55
CA LEU A 76 12.92 -15.53 2.26
C LEU A 76 12.86 -17.00 2.68
N ALA A 77 13.90 -17.79 2.36
CA ALA A 77 13.98 -19.19 2.78
C ALA A 77 14.00 -19.32 4.31
N GLN A 78 14.77 -18.47 5.02
CA GLN A 78 14.81 -18.45 6.48
C GLN A 78 13.44 -18.09 7.09
N MET A 79 12.72 -17.11 6.56
CA MET A 79 11.39 -16.78 7.05
C MET A 79 10.37 -17.88 6.80
N ARG A 80 10.41 -18.56 5.64
CA ARG A 80 9.57 -19.74 5.36
C ARG A 80 9.84 -20.86 6.32
N HIS A 81 11.11 -21.15 6.59
CA HIS A 81 11.51 -22.15 7.57
C HIS A 81 11.06 -21.79 8.98
N PHE A 82 11.18 -20.51 9.37
CA PHE A 82 10.65 -20.02 10.65
C PHE A 82 9.15 -20.30 10.78
N ILE A 83 8.35 -19.95 9.76
CA ILE A 83 6.89 -20.17 9.76
C ILE A 83 6.57 -21.66 9.88
N GLU A 84 7.26 -22.50 9.11
CA GLU A 84 7.08 -23.97 9.11
C GLU A 84 7.37 -24.62 10.46
N LYS A 85 8.43 -24.16 11.15
CA LYS A 85 8.89 -24.75 12.42
C LYS A 85 8.28 -24.10 13.64
N HIS A 86 7.58 -22.95 13.48
CA HIS A 86 7.05 -22.21 14.62
C HIS A 86 5.86 -22.92 15.26
N PRO A 87 5.91 -23.28 16.56
CA PRO A 87 4.88 -24.13 17.19
C PRO A 87 3.49 -23.46 17.24
N ALA A 88 3.45 -22.15 17.34
CA ALA A 88 2.22 -21.38 17.45
C ALA A 88 1.62 -20.95 16.10
N ILE A 89 2.40 -20.80 15.02
CA ILE A 89 1.87 -20.40 13.71
C ILE A 89 1.20 -21.60 13.05
N LYS A 90 -0.12 -21.56 12.90
CA LYS A 90 -0.89 -22.65 12.28
C LYS A 90 -1.06 -22.46 10.79
N LYS A 91 -1.26 -21.20 10.34
CA LYS A 91 -1.36 -20.84 8.93
C LYS A 91 -0.90 -19.41 8.71
N SER A 92 -0.08 -19.19 7.70
CA SER A 92 0.39 -17.87 7.27
C SER A 92 0.64 -17.85 5.78
N ARG A 93 0.57 -16.67 5.15
CA ARG A 93 1.10 -16.45 3.81
C ARG A 93 2.62 -16.65 3.83
N THR A 94 3.16 -17.23 2.76
CA THR A 94 4.61 -17.52 2.59
C THR A 94 5.14 -17.04 1.23
N ASP A 95 4.30 -16.34 0.46
CA ASP A 95 4.69 -15.74 -0.81
C ASP A 95 5.70 -14.60 -0.61
N ALA A 96 6.52 -14.36 -1.63
CA ALA A 96 7.59 -13.38 -1.52
C ALA A 96 7.06 -11.96 -1.27
N PRO A 97 6.03 -11.43 -1.95
CA PRO A 97 5.49 -10.10 -1.68
C PRO A 97 5.13 -9.88 -0.21
N PHE A 98 4.47 -10.85 0.41
CA PHE A 98 4.09 -10.79 1.82
C PHE A 98 5.29 -10.79 2.76
N LEU A 99 6.24 -11.70 2.59
CA LEU A 99 7.41 -11.81 3.47
C LEU A 99 8.35 -10.61 3.34
N LEU A 100 8.46 -10.04 2.12
CA LEU A 100 9.26 -8.85 1.86
C LEU A 100 8.76 -7.61 2.61
N ARG A 101 7.47 -7.52 2.96
CA ARG A 101 6.94 -6.44 3.82
C ARG A 101 7.76 -6.32 5.11
N PHE A 102 8.00 -7.45 5.76
CA PHE A 102 8.73 -7.55 7.04
C PHE A 102 10.23 -7.39 6.86
N LEU A 103 10.81 -8.08 5.87
CA LEU A 103 12.23 -8.01 5.57
C LEU A 103 12.67 -6.59 5.23
N ARG A 104 11.96 -5.90 4.33
CA ARG A 104 12.25 -4.51 3.95
C ARG A 104 12.04 -3.55 5.11
N THR A 105 10.99 -3.73 5.93
CA THR A 105 10.77 -2.88 7.10
C THR A 105 11.88 -3.03 8.14
N LYS A 106 12.42 -4.24 8.32
CA LYS A 106 13.52 -4.56 9.25
C LYS A 106 14.89 -4.60 8.59
N LYS A 107 15.03 -4.03 7.37
CA LYS A 107 16.31 -3.93 6.65
C LYS A 107 17.05 -5.26 6.55
N TYR A 108 16.32 -6.32 6.24
CA TYR A 108 16.82 -7.71 6.12
C TYR A 108 17.43 -8.30 7.42
N SER A 109 17.10 -7.74 8.57
CA SER A 109 17.31 -8.45 9.84
C SER A 109 16.23 -9.52 10.01
N VAL A 110 16.54 -10.76 9.63
CA VAL A 110 15.59 -11.88 9.66
C VAL A 110 14.99 -12.11 11.04
N PRO A 111 15.76 -12.12 12.15
CA PRO A 111 15.18 -12.28 13.48
C PRO A 111 14.14 -11.20 13.82
N GLN A 112 14.43 -9.94 13.48
CA GLN A 112 13.48 -8.85 13.72
C GLN A 112 12.27 -8.91 12.79
N ALA A 113 12.45 -9.40 11.55
CA ALA A 113 11.36 -9.59 10.61
C ALA A 113 10.42 -10.72 11.07
N CYS A 114 10.96 -11.83 11.56
CA CYS A 114 10.20 -12.93 12.14
C CYS A 114 9.40 -12.49 13.38
N ALA A 115 10.04 -11.78 14.31
CA ALA A 115 9.37 -11.24 15.49
C ALA A 115 8.26 -10.24 15.13
N MET A 116 8.43 -9.45 14.06
CA MET A 116 7.39 -8.55 13.58
C MET A 116 6.23 -9.31 12.92
N LEU A 117 6.52 -10.36 12.14
CA LEU A 117 5.50 -11.24 11.57
C LEU A 117 4.65 -11.91 12.66
N GLU A 118 5.29 -12.41 13.70
CA GLU A 118 4.61 -13.03 14.84
C GLU A 118 3.64 -12.04 15.50
N ARG A 119 4.10 -10.81 15.81
CA ARG A 119 3.22 -9.74 16.34
C ARG A 119 2.09 -9.37 15.39
N TYR A 120 2.37 -9.30 14.09
CA TYR A 120 1.34 -9.03 13.09
C TYR A 120 0.24 -10.10 13.07
N LEU A 121 0.62 -11.38 13.13
CA LEU A 121 -0.34 -12.50 13.17
C LEU A 121 -1.12 -12.51 14.49
N SER A 122 -0.44 -12.30 15.62
CA SER A 122 -1.06 -12.25 16.97
C SER A 122 -2.11 -11.14 17.05
N LEU A 123 -1.77 -9.95 16.54
CA LEU A 123 -2.65 -8.80 16.53
C LEU A 123 -3.99 -9.08 15.83
N ARG A 124 -3.94 -9.78 14.70
CA ARG A 124 -5.13 -10.17 13.94
C ARG A 124 -6.03 -11.15 14.71
N GLN A 125 -5.45 -11.96 15.58
CA GLN A 125 -6.20 -12.90 16.43
C GLN A 125 -6.74 -12.23 17.71
N VAL A 126 -5.97 -11.32 18.31
CA VAL A 126 -6.35 -10.61 19.54
C VAL A 126 -7.40 -9.53 19.27
N HIS A 127 -7.32 -8.85 18.12
CA HIS A 127 -8.25 -7.78 17.71
C HIS A 127 -8.98 -8.11 16.40
N PRO A 128 -9.77 -9.23 16.34
CA PRO A 128 -10.43 -9.65 15.10
C PRO A 128 -11.43 -8.60 14.59
N HIS A 129 -12.02 -7.81 15.49
CA HIS A 129 -12.96 -6.74 15.16
C HIS A 129 -12.30 -5.55 14.40
N TRP A 130 -10.96 -5.44 14.40
CA TRP A 130 -10.20 -4.44 13.65
C TRP A 130 -9.55 -4.99 12.38
N PHE A 131 -9.15 -6.26 12.39
CA PHE A 131 -8.25 -6.84 11.37
C PHE A 131 -8.84 -7.96 10.56
N GLN A 132 -10.08 -8.38 10.83
CA GLN A 132 -10.77 -9.43 10.09
C GLN A 132 -12.01 -8.89 9.37
N LYS A 133 -12.56 -9.71 8.46
CA LYS A 133 -13.71 -9.38 7.62
C LYS A 133 -13.52 -8.07 6.85
N LEU A 134 -12.36 -7.96 6.23
CA LEU A 134 -11.98 -6.79 5.43
C LEU A 134 -12.66 -6.87 4.05
N ASP A 135 -13.98 -6.75 4.03
CA ASP A 135 -14.79 -6.84 2.82
C ASP A 135 -15.17 -5.43 2.32
N PRO A 136 -14.68 -4.99 1.13
CA PRO A 136 -15.09 -3.72 0.55
C PRO A 136 -16.57 -3.65 0.16
N LEU A 137 -17.29 -4.78 0.15
CA LEU A 137 -18.73 -4.84 -0.07
C LEU A 137 -19.55 -4.79 1.23
N ASP A 138 -18.93 -4.79 2.42
CA ASP A 138 -19.65 -4.49 3.68
C ASP A 138 -20.28 -3.08 3.56
N PRO A 139 -21.60 -2.92 3.73
CA PRO A 139 -22.28 -1.65 3.49
C PRO A 139 -21.73 -0.49 4.32
N LYS A 140 -21.28 -0.73 5.56
CA LYS A 140 -20.72 0.31 6.42
C LYS A 140 -19.32 0.70 5.97
N ILE A 141 -18.49 -0.28 5.59
CA ILE A 141 -17.14 -0.05 5.04
C ILE A 141 -17.24 0.70 3.72
N ALA A 142 -18.10 0.25 2.80
CA ALA A 142 -18.32 0.88 1.50
C ALA A 142 -18.74 2.36 1.66
N ALA A 143 -19.67 2.63 2.58
CA ALA A 143 -20.14 3.99 2.82
C ALA A 143 -19.02 4.92 3.34
N VAL A 144 -18.14 4.45 4.21
CA VAL A 144 -16.98 5.24 4.70
C VAL A 144 -15.96 5.47 3.58
N ILE A 145 -15.75 4.48 2.69
CA ILE A 145 -14.89 4.63 1.51
C ILE A 145 -15.51 5.65 0.55
N ASP A 146 -16.80 5.55 0.25
CA ASP A 146 -17.53 6.46 -0.63
C ASP A 146 -17.50 7.90 -0.12
N ALA A 147 -17.53 8.08 1.20
CA ALA A 147 -17.34 9.38 1.82
C ALA A 147 -15.95 9.98 1.60
N GLY A 148 -14.95 9.16 1.28
CA GLY A 148 -13.57 9.59 1.04
C GLY A 148 -12.83 9.95 2.31
N TYR A 149 -13.07 9.20 3.38
CA TYR A 149 -12.38 9.41 4.65
C TYR A 149 -10.89 9.11 4.56
N LEU A 150 -10.49 8.01 3.91
CA LEU A 150 -9.11 7.56 3.80
C LEU A 150 -8.81 7.13 2.36
N VAL A 151 -7.92 7.87 1.67
CA VAL A 151 -7.67 7.68 0.24
C VAL A 151 -6.16 7.67 -0.04
N PRO A 152 -5.58 6.56 -0.50
CA PRO A 152 -4.25 6.56 -1.09
C PRO A 152 -4.26 7.36 -2.39
N LEU A 153 -3.39 8.36 -2.48
CA LEU A 153 -3.32 9.20 -3.65
C LEU A 153 -2.66 8.47 -4.83
N PRO A 154 -3.14 8.67 -6.07
CA PRO A 154 -2.55 8.02 -7.26
C PRO A 154 -1.08 8.41 -7.45
N LYS A 155 -0.75 9.69 -7.30
CA LYS A 155 0.62 10.20 -7.43
C LYS A 155 1.40 10.03 -6.13
N ARG A 156 2.70 9.84 -6.27
CA ARG A 156 3.67 9.75 -5.17
C ARG A 156 4.28 11.13 -4.90
N ASP A 157 4.83 11.32 -3.69
CA ASP A 157 5.55 12.55 -3.37
C ASP A 157 6.92 12.64 -4.09
N ALA A 158 7.62 13.77 -3.93
CA ALA A 158 8.92 14.01 -4.56
C ALA A 158 10.00 12.96 -4.21
N GLU A 159 9.84 12.28 -3.06
CA GLU A 159 10.72 11.19 -2.63
C GLU A 159 10.26 9.82 -3.14
N GLY A 160 9.20 9.77 -3.93
CA GLY A 160 8.58 8.56 -4.45
C GLY A 160 7.73 7.79 -3.44
N ARG A 161 7.40 8.38 -2.28
CA ARG A 161 6.60 7.73 -1.24
C ARG A 161 5.13 7.69 -1.62
N ARG A 162 4.43 6.65 -1.19
CA ARG A 162 2.97 6.62 -1.32
C ARG A 162 2.35 7.63 -0.35
N VAL A 163 1.51 8.52 -0.85
CA VAL A 163 0.79 9.48 -0.02
C VAL A 163 -0.59 8.93 0.30
N VAL A 164 -0.96 9.01 1.57
CA VAL A 164 -2.28 8.60 2.06
C VAL A 164 -2.93 9.82 2.70
N LEU A 165 -4.07 10.22 2.16
CA LEU A 165 -4.88 11.33 2.66
C LEU A 165 -5.99 10.79 3.53
N SER A 166 -6.13 11.30 4.75
CA SER A 166 -7.33 11.12 5.57
C SER A 166 -8.04 12.45 5.81
N CYS A 167 -9.37 12.44 5.78
CA CYS A 167 -10.22 13.62 5.93
C CYS A 167 -11.24 13.35 7.05
N MET A 168 -10.97 13.84 8.26
CA MET A 168 -11.73 13.51 9.46
C MET A 168 -13.20 13.95 9.35
N GLY A 169 -13.48 15.11 8.74
CA GLY A 169 -14.84 15.62 8.60
C GLY A 169 -15.72 14.90 7.57
N ARG A 170 -15.20 13.82 6.91
CA ARG A 170 -15.93 13.12 5.84
C ARG A 170 -16.71 11.90 6.30
N PHE A 171 -16.67 11.54 7.56
CA PHE A 171 -17.55 10.50 8.09
C PHE A 171 -18.36 11.00 9.29
N ASP A 172 -19.51 10.38 9.52
CA ASP A 172 -20.38 10.73 10.64
C ASP A 172 -20.03 9.85 11.86
N PRO A 173 -19.47 10.44 12.94
CA PRO A 173 -19.08 9.71 14.14
C PRO A 173 -20.26 9.18 14.97
N TYR A 174 -21.49 9.58 14.65
CA TYR A 174 -22.69 9.03 15.28
C TYR A 174 -23.24 7.78 14.56
N VAL A 175 -22.78 7.53 13.33
CA VAL A 175 -23.22 6.40 12.49
C VAL A 175 -22.20 5.28 12.49
N TYR A 176 -20.89 5.62 12.49
CA TYR A 176 -19.80 4.65 12.35
C TYR A 176 -19.00 4.55 13.64
N ASP A 177 -18.87 3.33 14.16
CA ASP A 177 -18.07 3.02 15.35
C ASP A 177 -16.58 2.86 15.04
N SER A 178 -15.77 2.78 16.09
CA SER A 178 -14.31 2.59 15.98
C SER A 178 -13.93 1.30 15.25
N CYS A 179 -14.76 0.25 15.33
CA CYS A 179 -14.48 -1.02 14.66
C CYS A 179 -14.60 -0.90 13.13
N VAL A 180 -15.61 -0.19 12.63
CA VAL A 180 -15.76 0.09 11.19
C VAL A 180 -14.57 0.92 10.70
N MET A 181 -14.21 1.97 11.44
CA MET A 181 -13.09 2.84 11.08
C MET A 181 -11.76 2.08 11.07
N ALA A 182 -11.50 1.23 12.08
CA ALA A 182 -10.31 0.40 12.15
C ALA A 182 -10.25 -0.60 10.98
N ARG A 183 -11.37 -1.22 10.58
CA ARG A 183 -11.43 -2.12 9.41
C ARG A 183 -11.14 -1.38 8.11
N VAL A 184 -11.65 -0.17 7.92
CA VAL A 184 -11.32 0.66 6.75
C VAL A 184 -9.82 0.96 6.70
N HIS A 185 -9.21 1.36 7.82
CA HIS A 185 -7.76 1.55 7.90
C HIS A 185 -7.00 0.27 7.59
N SER A 186 -7.36 -0.85 8.24
CA SER A 186 -6.68 -2.13 8.04
C SER A 186 -6.76 -2.60 6.59
N MET A 187 -7.92 -2.48 5.96
CA MET A 187 -8.13 -2.87 4.57
C MET A 187 -7.26 -2.05 3.60
N ILE A 188 -7.22 -0.74 3.78
CA ILE A 188 -6.41 0.15 2.93
C ILE A 188 -4.92 -0.08 3.18
N VAL A 189 -4.51 -0.27 4.43
CA VAL A 189 -3.12 -0.62 4.78
C VAL A 189 -2.72 -1.94 4.11
N GLU A 190 -3.54 -2.99 4.20
CA GLU A 190 -3.25 -4.29 3.58
C GLU A 190 -3.11 -4.18 2.05
N LEU A 191 -3.98 -3.40 1.40
CA LEU A 191 -3.87 -3.11 -0.03
C LEU A 191 -2.51 -2.48 -0.40
N LEU A 192 -1.99 -1.59 0.44
CA LEU A 192 -0.76 -0.84 0.18
C LEU A 192 0.51 -1.62 0.55
N LEU A 193 0.43 -2.54 1.51
CA LEU A 193 1.61 -3.26 2.01
C LEU A 193 2.27 -4.18 0.98
N ASP A 194 1.56 -4.61 -0.06
CA ASP A 194 2.12 -5.43 -1.15
C ASP A 194 2.70 -4.60 -2.32
N GLU A 195 2.82 -3.28 -2.17
CA GLU A 195 3.49 -2.42 -3.15
C GLU A 195 5.01 -2.39 -2.90
N PRO A 196 5.88 -2.99 -3.75
CA PRO A 196 7.33 -3.04 -3.52
C PRO A 196 7.98 -1.66 -3.42
N ARG A 197 7.55 -0.71 -4.27
CA ARG A 197 8.03 0.69 -4.22
C ARG A 197 7.75 1.31 -2.84
N SER A 198 6.56 1.09 -2.29
CA SER A 198 6.16 1.62 -0.99
C SER A 198 6.86 0.92 0.16
N GLN A 199 7.14 -0.38 0.05
CA GLN A 199 7.96 -1.12 1.02
C GLN A 199 9.38 -0.53 1.12
N LEU A 200 9.97 -0.08 0.01
CA LEU A 200 11.28 0.57 -0.01
C LEU A 200 11.21 2.03 0.40
N LEU A 201 10.38 2.83 -0.28
CA LEU A 201 10.39 4.29 -0.17
C LEU A 201 9.61 4.78 1.04
N GLY A 202 8.59 4.02 1.47
CA GLY A 202 7.75 4.32 2.62
C GLY A 202 6.53 5.16 2.26
N TYR A 203 5.93 5.73 3.31
CA TYR A 203 4.63 6.38 3.25
C TYR A 203 4.69 7.78 3.87
N THR A 204 3.99 8.70 3.24
CA THR A 204 3.66 10.03 3.74
C THR A 204 2.17 10.07 4.05
N HIS A 205 1.79 10.45 5.26
CA HIS A 205 0.40 10.59 5.68
C HIS A 205 0.05 12.07 5.75
N VAL A 206 -1.09 12.43 5.17
CA VAL A 206 -1.68 13.76 5.27
C VAL A 206 -3.05 13.59 5.93
N ASN A 207 -3.19 14.12 7.14
CA ASN A 207 -4.40 14.01 7.93
C ASN A 207 -5.05 15.41 8.02
N ASP A 208 -6.16 15.58 7.31
CA ASP A 208 -6.95 16.80 7.37
C ASP A 208 -8.03 16.67 8.43
N GLU A 209 -7.86 17.45 9.49
CA GLU A 209 -8.76 17.48 10.64
C GLU A 209 -9.88 18.52 10.49
N ALA A 210 -10.03 19.14 9.31
CA ALA A 210 -11.14 20.04 9.04
C ALA A 210 -12.48 19.30 9.23
N GLY A 211 -13.40 19.93 9.96
CA GLY A 211 -14.70 19.34 10.29
C GLY A 211 -14.68 18.30 11.41
N MET A 212 -13.51 18.01 12.02
CA MET A 212 -13.45 17.17 13.23
C MET A 212 -14.37 17.76 14.31
N GLN A 213 -15.07 16.91 15.04
CA GLN A 213 -15.95 17.26 16.16
C GLN A 213 -15.57 16.39 17.39
N MET A 214 -16.02 16.79 18.57
CA MET A 214 -15.75 16.00 19.79
C MET A 214 -16.17 14.54 19.69
N PRO A 215 -17.29 14.16 19.07
CA PRO A 215 -17.64 12.74 18.87
C PRO A 215 -16.59 11.94 18.07
N HIS A 216 -15.86 12.56 17.14
CA HIS A 216 -14.76 11.89 16.43
C HIS A 216 -13.62 11.51 17.40
N VAL A 217 -13.31 12.39 18.35
CA VAL A 217 -12.30 12.12 19.39
C VAL A 217 -12.81 11.04 20.36
N SER A 218 -14.07 11.14 20.79
CA SER A 218 -14.69 10.19 21.74
C SER A 218 -14.95 8.80 21.16
N LEU A 219 -14.83 8.64 19.82
CA LEU A 219 -14.96 7.36 19.14
C LEU A 219 -13.88 6.37 19.59
N TRP A 220 -12.71 6.87 19.98
CA TRP A 220 -11.56 6.09 20.37
C TRP A 220 -11.31 6.21 21.87
N SER A 221 -11.37 5.10 22.59
CA SER A 221 -10.90 5.05 23.97
C SER A 221 -9.36 5.30 24.04
N PHE A 222 -8.85 5.72 25.17
CA PHE A 222 -7.41 5.84 25.38
C PHE A 222 -6.67 4.50 25.12
N ASN A 223 -7.31 3.38 25.46
CA ASN A 223 -6.76 2.07 25.17
C ASN A 223 -6.72 1.77 23.68
N ASP A 224 -7.75 2.14 22.91
CA ASP A 224 -7.75 1.98 21.45
C ASP A 224 -6.63 2.79 20.80
N VAL A 225 -6.44 4.05 21.21
CA VAL A 225 -5.35 4.91 20.72
C VAL A 225 -3.99 4.27 21.01
N ARG A 226 -3.77 3.80 22.24
CA ARG A 226 -2.52 3.14 22.62
C ARG A 226 -2.29 1.86 21.81
N THR A 227 -3.30 1.02 21.69
CA THR A 227 -3.23 -0.22 20.91
C THR A 227 -2.91 0.08 19.44
N MET A 228 -3.61 1.03 18.83
CA MET A 228 -3.39 1.44 17.43
C MET A 228 -1.96 1.95 17.21
N LEU A 229 -1.45 2.80 18.10
CA LEU A 229 -0.08 3.33 17.98
C LEU A 229 0.97 2.24 18.21
N ASN A 230 0.72 1.29 19.12
CA ASN A 230 1.57 0.12 19.29
C ASN A 230 1.58 -0.74 18.01
N CYS A 231 0.41 -0.96 17.39
CA CYS A 231 0.31 -1.67 16.11
C CYS A 231 1.15 -1.00 15.02
N ILE A 232 1.03 0.31 14.87
CA ILE A 232 1.78 1.11 13.90
C ILE A 232 3.30 0.99 14.10
N GLN A 233 3.75 1.01 15.34
CA GLN A 233 5.18 1.00 15.67
C GLN A 233 5.82 -0.38 15.58
N ASN A 234 5.11 -1.42 16.01
CA ASN A 234 5.72 -2.71 16.33
C ASN A 234 5.23 -3.86 15.46
N SER A 235 3.99 -3.81 14.92
CA SER A 235 3.35 -4.95 14.28
C SER A 235 3.07 -4.75 12.79
N THR A 236 2.71 -3.52 12.38
CA THR A 236 2.41 -3.23 10.97
C THR A 236 3.70 -3.01 10.18
N PRO A 237 3.98 -3.81 9.13
CA PRO A 237 5.23 -3.69 8.36
C PRO A 237 5.18 -2.50 7.37
N MET A 238 4.89 -1.31 7.89
CA MET A 238 4.77 -0.06 7.14
C MET A 238 5.87 0.93 7.55
N ARG A 239 6.57 1.49 6.56
CA ARG A 239 7.66 2.45 6.79
C ARG A 239 7.10 3.87 6.79
N HIS A 240 6.60 4.34 7.92
CA HIS A 240 6.15 5.73 8.08
C HIS A 240 7.34 6.69 7.95
N LYS A 241 7.31 7.59 6.98
CA LYS A 241 8.38 8.55 6.69
C LYS A 241 8.03 9.97 7.10
N CYS A 242 6.79 10.35 6.93
CA CYS A 242 6.28 11.67 7.27
C CYS A 242 4.79 11.58 7.62
N THR A 243 4.36 12.36 8.58
CA THR A 243 2.95 12.50 8.98
C THR A 243 2.64 13.97 9.17
N HIS A 244 1.76 14.48 8.33
CA HIS A 244 1.27 15.85 8.38
C HIS A 244 -0.14 15.87 8.97
N PHE A 245 -0.36 16.70 9.98
CA PHE A 245 -1.68 17.05 10.47
C PHE A 245 -1.99 18.49 10.06
N VAL A 246 -3.13 18.71 9.46
CA VAL A 246 -3.55 20.04 9.00
C VAL A 246 -4.94 20.36 9.53
N ASN A 247 -5.23 21.64 9.78
CA ASN A 247 -6.53 22.13 10.27
C ASN A 247 -6.96 21.52 11.63
N VAL A 248 -6.02 21.15 12.49
CA VAL A 248 -6.35 20.60 13.82
C VAL A 248 -7.11 21.66 14.63
N PRO A 249 -8.36 21.38 15.08
CA PRO A 249 -9.10 22.33 15.87
C PRO A 249 -8.50 22.46 17.26
N HIS A 250 -8.63 23.65 17.85
CA HIS A 250 -8.01 23.97 19.14
C HIS A 250 -8.39 22.99 20.27
N TYR A 251 -9.63 22.54 20.30
CA TYR A 251 -10.10 21.58 21.30
C TYR A 251 -9.52 20.16 21.12
N GLY A 252 -9.03 19.83 19.91
CA GLY A 252 -8.37 18.55 19.62
C GLY A 252 -6.90 18.50 20.03
N ALA A 253 -6.26 19.64 20.31
CA ALA A 253 -4.82 19.73 20.53
C ALA A 253 -4.32 18.77 21.62
N LYS A 254 -5.02 18.71 22.78
CA LYS A 254 -4.65 17.79 23.87
C LYS A 254 -4.71 16.32 23.50
N PHE A 255 -5.67 15.92 22.66
CA PHE A 255 -5.75 14.56 22.15
C PHE A 255 -4.54 14.23 21.27
N PHE A 256 -4.16 15.12 20.37
CA PHE A 256 -2.98 14.91 19.52
C PHE A 256 -1.68 14.95 20.32
N GLU A 257 -1.55 15.84 21.32
CA GLU A 257 -0.41 15.85 22.25
C GLU A 257 -0.27 14.51 22.97
N PHE A 258 -1.38 13.96 23.49
CA PHE A 258 -1.40 12.64 24.11
C PHE A 258 -1.00 11.56 23.10
N ALA A 259 -1.60 11.50 21.91
CA ALA A 259 -1.28 10.52 20.90
C ALA A 259 0.21 10.57 20.48
N VAL A 260 0.74 11.78 20.24
CA VAL A 260 2.17 11.99 19.92
C VAL A 260 3.08 11.56 21.08
N SER A 261 2.68 11.78 22.35
CA SER A 261 3.46 11.37 23.50
C SER A 261 3.75 9.87 23.55
N LEU A 262 2.85 9.06 23.01
CA LEU A 262 2.98 7.59 22.93
C LEU A 262 3.87 7.09 21.80
N LEU A 263 4.28 7.97 20.88
CA LEU A 263 5.17 7.60 19.78
C LEU A 263 6.63 7.51 20.26
N SER A 264 7.41 6.65 19.60
CA SER A 264 8.87 6.66 19.75
C SER A 264 9.45 7.97 19.21
N ASP A 265 10.60 8.41 19.74
CA ASP A 265 11.23 9.66 19.35
C ASP A 265 11.45 9.77 17.84
N LYS A 266 11.85 8.67 17.21
CA LYS A 266 12.00 8.57 15.76
C LYS A 266 10.70 8.86 15.00
N LEU A 267 9.53 8.51 15.53
CA LEU A 267 8.24 8.80 14.90
C LEU A 267 7.74 10.19 15.24
N LYS A 268 8.03 10.68 16.45
CA LYS A 268 7.76 12.09 16.84
C LYS A 268 8.42 13.06 15.88
N ASP A 269 9.70 12.84 15.56
CA ASP A 269 10.47 13.66 14.61
C ASP A 269 9.89 13.70 13.19
N ARG A 270 8.96 12.81 12.88
CA ARG A 270 8.29 12.71 11.58
C ARG A 270 6.90 13.32 11.55
N VAL A 271 6.40 13.78 12.69
CA VAL A 271 5.10 14.42 12.81
C VAL A 271 5.23 15.92 12.65
N MET A 272 4.43 16.48 11.76
CA MET A 272 4.35 17.93 11.53
C MET A 272 2.91 18.41 11.61
N PHE A 273 2.71 19.56 12.24
CA PHE A 273 1.42 20.21 12.36
C PHE A 273 1.40 21.49 11.51
N HIS A 274 0.36 21.64 10.70
CA HIS A 274 0.14 22.78 9.81
C HIS A 274 -1.14 23.50 10.18
N ARG A 275 -1.11 24.82 10.18
CA ARG A 275 -2.29 25.64 10.53
C ARG A 275 -3.41 25.51 9.48
N ASN A 276 -3.01 25.39 8.21
CA ASN A 276 -3.90 25.37 7.07
C ASN A 276 -3.24 24.68 5.86
N THR A 277 -3.99 24.54 4.79
CA THR A 277 -3.52 23.91 3.55
C THR A 277 -2.35 24.68 2.89
N GLN A 278 -2.28 26.00 3.01
CA GLN A 278 -1.15 26.78 2.47
C GLN A 278 0.16 26.45 3.18
N ASP A 279 0.12 26.19 4.50
CA ASP A 279 1.30 25.73 5.22
C ASP A 279 1.67 24.29 4.85
N LEU A 280 0.70 23.39 4.65
CA LEU A 280 0.92 22.04 4.15
C LEU A 280 1.60 22.06 2.79
N ASN A 281 1.16 22.93 1.89
CA ASN A 281 1.69 23.03 0.50
C ASN A 281 3.16 23.45 0.41
N LYS A 282 3.78 23.89 1.50
CA LYS A 282 5.24 24.11 1.58
C LYS A 282 6.02 22.80 1.73
N HIS A 283 5.38 21.72 2.11
CA HIS A 283 5.97 20.41 2.41
C HIS A 283 5.46 19.30 1.49
N VAL A 284 4.24 19.42 0.99
CA VAL A 284 3.59 18.47 0.10
C VAL A 284 3.20 19.22 -1.18
N ASP A 285 3.67 18.75 -2.33
CA ASP A 285 3.35 19.36 -3.62
C ASP A 285 1.83 19.32 -3.86
N PRO A 286 1.17 20.46 -4.03
CA PRO A 286 -0.25 20.51 -4.35
C PRO A 286 -0.65 19.69 -5.58
N ALA A 287 0.25 19.52 -6.56
CA ALA A 287 -0.04 18.79 -7.80
C ALA A 287 -0.33 17.29 -7.59
N ILE A 288 0.05 16.74 -6.42
CA ILE A 288 -0.27 15.35 -6.06
C ILE A 288 -1.53 15.22 -5.22
N LEU A 289 -1.98 16.33 -4.64
CA LEU A 289 -3.19 16.38 -3.82
C LEU A 289 -4.45 16.41 -4.70
N PRO A 290 -5.63 16.11 -4.13
CA PRO A 290 -6.89 16.29 -4.84
C PRO A 290 -7.13 17.75 -5.26
N LYS A 291 -7.99 17.95 -6.26
CA LYS A 291 -8.38 19.29 -6.74
C LYS A 291 -8.87 20.21 -5.61
N GLU A 292 -9.53 19.64 -4.63
CA GLU A 292 -10.02 20.31 -3.42
C GLU A 292 -8.89 20.89 -2.54
N TYR A 293 -7.66 20.42 -2.74
CA TYR A 293 -6.45 20.87 -2.06
C TYR A 293 -5.47 21.59 -2.99
N GLY A 294 -5.90 21.95 -4.21
CA GLY A 294 -5.08 22.66 -5.20
C GLY A 294 -4.43 21.77 -6.27
N GLY A 295 -4.72 20.48 -6.30
CA GLY A 295 -4.30 19.57 -7.36
C GLY A 295 -5.20 19.65 -8.61
N THR A 296 -5.07 18.66 -9.49
CA THR A 296 -5.79 18.62 -10.77
C THR A 296 -6.89 17.56 -10.84
N VAL A 297 -6.77 16.47 -10.09
CA VAL A 297 -7.70 15.35 -10.10
C VAL A 297 -8.71 15.51 -8.95
N PRO A 298 -10.01 15.45 -9.22
CA PRO A 298 -11.03 15.50 -8.16
C PRO A 298 -10.88 14.32 -7.17
N LEU A 299 -11.11 14.57 -5.88
CA LEU A 299 -11.07 13.52 -4.86
C LEU A 299 -12.04 12.37 -5.19
N ARG A 300 -13.20 12.68 -5.75
CA ARG A 300 -14.18 11.68 -6.18
C ARG A 300 -13.58 10.66 -7.15
N ASP A 301 -12.78 11.09 -8.11
CA ASP A 301 -12.20 10.21 -9.11
C ASP A 301 -11.12 9.30 -8.47
N MET A 302 -10.40 9.82 -7.48
CA MET A 302 -9.45 9.04 -6.67
C MET A 302 -10.17 7.98 -5.80
N ILE A 303 -11.33 8.29 -5.26
CA ILE A 303 -12.19 7.35 -4.51
C ILE A 303 -12.64 6.22 -5.43
N GLU A 304 -13.12 6.52 -6.64
CA GLU A 304 -13.55 5.49 -7.58
C GLU A 304 -12.38 4.57 -8.01
N GLU A 305 -11.19 5.12 -8.15
CA GLU A 305 -10.00 4.30 -8.39
C GLU A 305 -9.67 3.38 -7.20
N LEU A 306 -9.75 3.90 -5.97
CA LEU A 306 -9.57 3.11 -4.75
C LEU A 306 -10.59 1.96 -4.69
N LYS A 307 -11.86 2.23 -4.95
CA LYS A 307 -12.93 1.21 -4.97
C LYS A 307 -12.64 0.10 -5.98
N ARG A 308 -12.22 0.45 -7.20
CA ARG A 308 -11.82 -0.54 -8.21
C ARG A 308 -10.65 -1.41 -7.74
N LYS A 309 -9.65 -0.80 -7.11
CA LYS A 309 -8.50 -1.53 -6.56
C LYS A 309 -8.93 -2.47 -5.42
N LEU A 310 -9.76 -2.02 -4.50
CA LEU A 310 -10.26 -2.84 -3.39
C LEU A 310 -11.10 -4.03 -3.89
N LEU A 311 -11.97 -3.80 -4.86
CA LEU A 311 -12.78 -4.87 -5.46
C LEU A 311 -11.90 -5.90 -6.21
N LYS A 312 -10.88 -5.44 -6.92
CA LYS A 312 -9.91 -6.32 -7.59
C LYS A 312 -9.17 -7.24 -6.62
N HIS A 313 -8.86 -6.74 -5.42
CA HIS A 313 -8.10 -7.48 -4.40
C HIS A 313 -8.99 -8.02 -3.26
N ARG A 314 -10.31 -8.05 -3.45
CA ARG A 314 -11.26 -8.45 -2.41
C ARG A 314 -10.99 -9.85 -1.87
N GLU A 315 -10.74 -10.82 -2.74
CA GLU A 315 -10.50 -12.20 -2.33
C GLU A 315 -9.19 -12.34 -1.55
N GLU A 316 -8.14 -11.61 -1.93
CA GLU A 316 -6.89 -11.55 -1.19
C GLU A 316 -7.09 -10.96 0.21
N LEU A 317 -7.91 -9.89 0.33
CA LEU A 317 -8.24 -9.25 1.60
C LEU A 317 -9.02 -10.19 2.53
N LEU A 318 -10.00 -10.92 1.99
CA LEU A 318 -10.79 -11.90 2.76
C LEU A 318 -9.95 -13.11 3.16
N ALA A 319 -9.05 -13.58 2.28
CA ALA A 319 -8.15 -14.70 2.57
C ALA A 319 -7.16 -14.40 3.71
N LEU A 320 -6.96 -13.14 4.09
CA LEU A 320 -6.16 -12.80 5.28
C LEU A 320 -6.73 -13.39 6.57
N ASP A 321 -8.02 -13.66 6.62
CA ASP A 321 -8.69 -14.26 7.79
C ASP A 321 -8.33 -15.74 7.98
N GLU A 322 -7.75 -16.38 6.97
CA GLU A 322 -7.26 -17.74 7.05
C GLU A 322 -5.93 -17.86 7.82
N MET A 323 -5.18 -16.76 7.96
CA MET A 323 -3.96 -16.76 8.76
C MET A 323 -4.31 -16.94 10.24
N CYS A 324 -3.65 -17.89 10.89
CA CYS A 324 -3.98 -18.30 12.25
C CYS A 324 -2.73 -18.55 13.09
N VAL A 325 -2.74 -18.03 14.31
CA VAL A 325 -1.71 -18.27 15.32
C VAL A 325 -2.36 -18.65 16.65
N ASP A 326 -1.76 -19.59 17.34
CA ASP A 326 -2.17 -19.96 18.71
C ASP A 326 -1.56 -18.96 19.71
N VAL A 327 -2.36 -17.99 20.13
CA VAL A 327 -1.92 -16.92 21.03
C VAL A 327 -1.49 -17.48 22.39
N ASN A 328 -2.16 -18.52 22.90
CA ASN A 328 -1.79 -19.12 24.19
C ASN A 328 -0.43 -19.84 24.15
N ALA A 329 -0.05 -20.36 22.98
CA ALA A 329 1.28 -20.94 22.79
C ALA A 329 2.39 -19.87 22.69
N LEU A 330 2.04 -18.64 22.29
CA LEU A 330 2.96 -17.50 22.25
C LEU A 330 3.25 -16.92 23.64
N GLU A 331 2.27 -16.89 24.52
CA GLU A 331 2.42 -16.36 25.89
C GLU A 331 3.46 -17.14 26.73
N LYS A 332 3.73 -18.37 26.35
CA LYS A 332 4.76 -19.21 26.99
C LYS A 332 6.18 -18.86 26.52
N ASN A 333 6.31 -18.14 25.43
CA ASN A 333 7.59 -17.65 24.90
C ASN A 333 7.64 -16.15 25.15
N ASP A 334 8.51 -15.66 26.00
CA ASP A 334 8.73 -14.31 26.54
C ASP A 334 8.60 -13.09 25.57
N ILE A 335 8.24 -13.33 24.31
CA ILE A 335 8.16 -12.31 23.25
C ILE A 335 6.82 -11.54 23.26
N THR A 336 5.79 -12.07 23.91
CA THR A 336 4.44 -11.47 23.93
C THR A 336 4.19 -10.53 25.13
N GLN A 337 5.11 -10.41 26.06
CA GLN A 337 4.96 -9.50 27.20
C GLN A 337 4.63 -8.06 26.78
N ASP A 338 5.10 -7.61 25.62
CA ASP A 338 4.81 -6.26 25.12
C ASP A 338 3.36 -6.06 24.65
N VAL A 339 2.67 -7.12 24.20
CA VAL A 339 1.26 -7.03 23.73
C VAL A 339 0.31 -7.11 24.92
N HIS A 340 0.61 -7.95 25.92
CA HIS A 340 -0.21 -8.14 27.13
C HIS A 340 0.15 -7.24 28.33
N SER A 341 1.37 -6.73 28.40
CA SER A 341 1.75 -5.75 29.44
C SER A 341 0.93 -4.47 29.34
N THR A 342 0.40 -4.18 28.16
CA THR A 342 -0.55 -3.08 27.95
C THR A 342 -1.92 -3.37 28.60
N ALA A 343 -2.39 -4.61 28.65
CA ALA A 343 -3.66 -4.98 29.26
C ALA A 343 -3.56 -5.19 30.79
N GLY A 344 -2.40 -5.67 31.29
CA GLY A 344 -2.19 -5.96 32.72
C GLY A 344 -1.88 -4.72 33.56
N SER A 345 -1.32 -3.66 32.98
CA SER A 345 -0.95 -2.43 33.69
C SER A 345 -2.13 -1.58 34.15
N PHE A 346 -3.34 -1.79 33.60
CA PHE A 346 -4.52 -0.99 33.91
C PHE A 346 -5.32 -1.47 35.12
N ARG A 347 -5.21 -2.75 35.52
CA ARG A 347 -5.83 -3.21 36.77
C ARG A 347 -5.26 -2.57 38.02
N LYS A 348 -4.09 -1.93 37.94
CA LYS A 348 -3.44 -1.23 39.06
C LYS A 348 -3.79 0.26 39.19
N LEU A 349 -4.40 0.87 38.16
CA LEU A 349 -4.72 2.30 38.16
C LEU A 349 -6.18 2.63 38.53
N GLU A 350 -7.03 1.61 38.71
CA GLU A 350 -8.42 1.79 39.17
C GLU A 350 -8.60 1.64 40.73
N LEU A 351 -7.51 1.53 41.48
CA LEU A 351 -7.55 1.25 42.92
C LEU A 351 -6.73 2.21 43.79
N ASP A 352 -6.46 3.46 43.31
CA ASP A 352 -5.96 4.52 44.19
C ASP A 352 -6.66 5.86 43.95
#